data_c14fcedef267bb7f95cdb2a89ceb7d4e
#
_entry.id   c14fcedef267bb7f95cdb2a89ceb7d4e
#
_cell.length_a   1.000
_cell.length_b   1.000
_cell.length_c   1.000
_cell.angle_alpha   90.00
_cell.angle_beta   90.00
_cell.angle_gamma   90.00
#
_symmetry.space_group_name_H-M   'P 1'
#
loop_
_entity.id
_entity.type
_entity.pdbx_description
1 polymer ?
#
loop_
_entity_poly.entity_id
_entity_poly.type
_entity_poly.pdbx_seq_one_letter_code
_entity_poly.pdbx_strand_id
1 'polypeptide(L)'
;MRHGPAHTVTVVSLSILLGGQSALLHAQATFNMDLLEKNDHLPAVDLQRFNQQAGQPPGAYPVSWQVNGVTLDARKTVTFRQNDRGQLTPCLKPEDLLQAGVNPAVLSQAPGATSRSCPELNALLPGSTVNFDFAHQRLVMTIPQALMTHRARDNVPSALWDEGISAFQSNYRYSGASQRTREGSTERDNYLMLKSGVNVGAWRLRASNSLTANSDDKPQWTTSGAWLERDLTRWQSELTLGDTFTSGDVFDAVQFQGISLASSDAMLPDSQKGFAPTIRGIARTNAQVTVRQNGYVLYQTYVTPGAFVIDDLYPTASSGNLEVAVKESDGEIRRFTQPYASVTSMQREGSLKYNLVAGRYHSDDASQRPLMMQLSLMRGFAHNLTLFGGLQSAAQYHNLSLGAGQGLGEAGALSLQLLNARDRHQQDPIDGRAWQLQYSKGFDRLG
;
A
#
# COMPACT_ATOMS: atom_id res chain seq x y z
N MET A 1 -8.40 -10.82 -75.19
CA MET A 1 -9.63 -10.97 -76.04
C MET A 1 -10.83 -11.03 -75.11
N ARG A 2 -11.79 -10.15 -75.39
CA ARG A 2 -13.21 -10.09 -74.96
C ARG A 2 -13.52 -9.61 -73.57
N HIS A 3 -13.97 -8.38 -73.59
CA HIS A 3 -14.76 -7.63 -72.62
C HIS A 3 -16.14 -8.26 -72.39
N GLY A 4 -16.67 -8.13 -71.16
CA GLY A 4 -18.05 -8.26 -70.83
C GLY A 4 -18.44 -7.21 -69.75
N PRO A 5 -19.56 -6.50 -69.87
CA PRO A 5 -19.81 -5.20 -69.22
C PRO A 5 -20.40 -5.38 -67.83
N ALA A 6 -20.05 -4.37 -66.97
CA ALA A 6 -20.58 -4.15 -65.67
C ALA A 6 -22.01 -3.57 -65.74
N HIS A 7 -22.95 -4.18 -65.00
CA HIS A 7 -24.28 -3.60 -64.72
C HIS A 7 -24.25 -2.92 -63.37
N THR A 8 -24.27 -1.60 -63.39
CA THR A 8 -24.54 -0.74 -62.26
C THR A 8 -26.02 -0.76 -61.91
N VAL A 9 -26.34 -1.32 -60.74
CA VAL A 9 -27.70 -1.21 -60.17
C VAL A 9 -27.66 -0.06 -59.17
N THR A 10 -28.32 1.04 -59.52
CA THR A 10 -28.55 2.20 -58.66
C THR A 10 -29.74 1.91 -57.75
N VAL A 11 -29.53 1.66 -56.48
CA VAL A 11 -30.58 1.57 -55.48
C VAL A 11 -30.78 2.96 -54.89
N VAL A 12 -31.91 3.58 -55.22
CA VAL A 12 -32.40 4.82 -54.62
C VAL A 12 -33.03 4.46 -53.27
N SER A 13 -32.32 4.74 -52.19
CA SER A 13 -32.87 4.61 -50.82
C SER A 13 -33.62 5.88 -50.43
N LEU A 14 -34.94 5.79 -50.39
CA LEU A 14 -35.81 6.82 -49.85
C LEU A 14 -35.73 6.80 -48.31
N SER A 15 -34.96 7.71 -47.72
CA SER A 15 -34.88 7.84 -46.25
C SER A 15 -36.07 8.66 -45.75
N ILE A 16 -37.06 7.97 -45.16
CA ILE A 16 -38.14 8.62 -44.38
C ILE A 16 -37.57 8.97 -43.01
N LEU A 17 -37.31 10.28 -42.78
CA LEU A 17 -37.04 10.84 -41.48
C LEU A 17 -38.32 10.87 -40.63
N LEU A 18 -38.58 9.80 -39.88
CA LEU A 18 -39.51 9.84 -38.74
C LEU A 18 -38.73 10.35 -37.52
N GLY A 19 -38.89 11.62 -37.22
CA GLY A 19 -38.49 12.23 -35.96
C GLY A 19 -39.31 11.63 -34.81
N GLY A 20 -38.89 10.50 -34.28
CA GLY A 20 -39.37 9.96 -33.02
C GLY A 20 -38.76 10.68 -31.87
N GLN A 21 -39.46 11.68 -31.30
CA GLN A 21 -39.15 12.14 -29.93
C GLN A 21 -39.39 10.95 -29.00
N SER A 22 -38.32 10.35 -28.54
CA SER A 22 -38.37 9.38 -27.44
C SER A 22 -38.75 10.14 -26.17
N ALA A 23 -40.04 10.31 -25.93
CA ALA A 23 -40.56 10.63 -24.61
C ALA A 23 -40.09 9.47 -23.71
N LEU A 24 -39.16 9.70 -22.77
CA LEU A 24 -38.88 8.82 -21.67
C LEU A 24 -40.18 8.70 -20.84
N LEU A 25 -41.00 7.75 -21.20
CA LEU A 25 -42.11 7.31 -20.38
C LEU A 25 -41.51 6.71 -19.11
N HIS A 26 -41.42 7.51 -18.07
CA HIS A 26 -41.21 7.01 -16.72
C HIS A 26 -42.49 6.23 -16.39
N ALA A 27 -42.40 4.91 -16.44
CA ALA A 27 -43.46 4.05 -15.93
C ALA A 27 -43.56 4.28 -14.42
N GLN A 28 -44.54 5.09 -14.00
CA GLN A 28 -44.91 5.16 -12.59
C GLN A 28 -45.60 3.85 -12.24
N ALA A 29 -44.95 3.05 -11.38
CA ALA A 29 -45.59 1.88 -10.80
C ALA A 29 -46.72 2.38 -9.90
N THR A 30 -47.99 2.22 -10.36
CA THR A 30 -49.16 2.48 -9.54
C THR A 30 -49.58 1.18 -8.88
N PHE A 31 -49.57 1.15 -7.56
CA PHE A 31 -50.03 0.01 -6.78
C PHE A 31 -51.57 0.09 -6.65
N ASN A 32 -52.26 -0.97 -7.10
CA ASN A 32 -53.70 -1.07 -6.96
C ASN A 32 -54.09 -1.58 -5.55
N MET A 33 -54.83 -0.78 -4.79
CA MET A 33 -55.29 -1.11 -3.45
C MET A 33 -56.22 -2.33 -3.39
N ASP A 34 -56.92 -2.65 -4.49
CA ASP A 34 -57.85 -3.75 -4.53
C ASP A 34 -57.21 -5.14 -4.63
N LEU A 35 -55.89 -5.16 -4.87
CA LEU A 35 -55.11 -6.41 -4.93
C LEU A 35 -54.49 -6.81 -3.57
N LEU A 36 -54.66 -5.99 -2.54
CA LEU A 36 -54.22 -6.34 -1.19
C LEU A 36 -55.27 -7.20 -0.48
N GLU A 37 -54.82 -8.33 0.07
CA GLU A 37 -55.63 -9.12 1.00
C GLU A 37 -56.00 -8.25 2.20
N LYS A 38 -57.26 -7.98 2.40
CA LYS A 38 -57.79 -7.26 3.57
C LYS A 38 -57.72 -8.19 4.78
N ASN A 39 -56.71 -8.01 5.61
CA ASN A 39 -56.60 -8.72 6.86
C ASN A 39 -56.96 -7.74 7.98
N ASP A 40 -58.06 -7.96 8.68
CA ASP A 40 -58.60 -7.07 9.73
C ASP A 40 -57.66 -6.90 10.97
N HIS A 41 -56.54 -7.63 11.00
CA HIS A 41 -55.54 -7.59 12.09
C HIS A 41 -54.26 -6.81 11.76
N LEU A 42 -54.14 -6.28 10.53
CA LEU A 42 -52.97 -5.48 10.13
C LEU A 42 -53.37 -4.00 10.00
N PRO A 43 -52.49 -3.07 10.44
CA PRO A 43 -52.73 -1.65 10.23
C PRO A 43 -52.78 -1.35 8.73
N ALA A 44 -53.75 -0.49 8.33
CA ALA A 44 -53.91 -0.09 6.94
C ALA A 44 -52.60 0.47 6.38
N VAL A 45 -52.04 -0.20 5.37
CA VAL A 45 -50.82 0.24 4.70
C VAL A 45 -51.17 1.36 3.73
N ASP A 46 -50.65 2.56 3.95
CA ASP A 46 -50.82 3.69 3.04
C ASP A 46 -49.94 3.51 1.78
N LEU A 47 -50.50 2.87 0.76
CA LEU A 47 -49.85 2.64 -0.53
C LEU A 47 -49.63 3.91 -1.36
N GLN A 48 -50.32 5.02 -1.03
CA GLN A 48 -50.09 6.29 -1.73
C GLN A 48 -48.68 6.80 -1.56
N ARG A 49 -48.00 6.41 -0.48
CA ARG A 49 -46.56 6.71 -0.25
C ARG A 49 -45.63 6.01 -1.24
N PHE A 50 -46.03 4.84 -1.76
CA PHE A 50 -45.23 4.09 -2.73
C PHE A 50 -45.45 4.57 -4.17
N ASN A 51 -46.53 5.30 -4.42
CA ASN A 51 -46.80 5.91 -5.72
C ASN A 51 -46.04 7.23 -5.95
N GLN A 52 -45.42 7.79 -4.93
CA GLN A 52 -44.54 8.96 -5.04
C GLN A 52 -43.09 8.48 -5.17
N GLN A 53 -42.30 9.10 -6.04
CA GLN A 53 -40.87 8.76 -6.28
C GLN A 53 -39.98 8.78 -5.01
N ALA A 54 -40.50 9.23 -3.89
CA ALA A 54 -39.85 9.27 -2.57
C ALA A 54 -40.50 8.30 -1.53
N GLY A 55 -41.20 7.27 -1.98
CA GLY A 55 -42.11 6.44 -1.20
C GLY A 55 -41.50 5.47 -0.18
N GLN A 56 -40.27 5.65 0.19
CA GLN A 56 -39.61 4.81 1.21
C GLN A 56 -39.96 5.31 2.60
N PRO A 57 -40.48 4.46 3.53
CA PRO A 57 -40.74 4.88 4.88
C PRO A 57 -39.43 5.10 5.67
N PRO A 58 -39.41 6.03 6.64
CA PRO A 58 -38.34 6.09 7.62
C PRO A 58 -38.21 4.76 8.35
N GLY A 59 -36.99 4.34 8.65
CA GLY A 59 -36.74 3.06 9.30
C GLY A 59 -35.29 2.65 9.29
N ALA A 60 -35.01 1.47 9.84
CA ALA A 60 -33.68 0.89 9.83
C ALA A 60 -33.55 -0.10 8.67
N TYR A 61 -32.56 0.09 7.83
CA TYR A 61 -32.31 -0.74 6.66
C TYR A 61 -30.90 -1.35 6.71
N PRO A 62 -30.76 -2.64 6.40
CA PRO A 62 -29.45 -3.22 6.15
C PRO A 62 -28.95 -2.72 4.80
N VAL A 63 -27.79 -2.06 4.80
CA VAL A 63 -27.22 -1.47 3.58
C VAL A 63 -25.80 -1.91 3.35
N SER A 64 -25.41 -2.06 2.10
CA SER A 64 -24.03 -2.08 1.69
C SER A 64 -23.48 -0.66 1.75
N TRP A 65 -22.63 -0.39 2.72
CA TRP A 65 -22.10 0.94 2.96
C TRP A 65 -20.79 1.16 2.21
N GLN A 66 -20.79 2.13 1.32
CA GLN A 66 -19.65 2.48 0.49
C GLN A 66 -19.22 3.92 0.76
N VAL A 67 -17.91 4.14 0.91
CA VAL A 67 -17.30 5.45 1.07
C VAL A 67 -16.17 5.62 0.06
N ASN A 68 -16.24 6.68 -0.74
CA ASN A 68 -15.26 6.98 -1.79
C ASN A 68 -14.97 5.79 -2.73
N GLY A 69 -16.00 5.01 -3.06
CA GLY A 69 -15.91 3.85 -3.96
C GLY A 69 -15.46 2.55 -3.28
N VAL A 70 -15.15 2.57 -1.98
CA VAL A 70 -14.74 1.38 -1.20
C VAL A 70 -15.91 0.91 -0.34
N THR A 71 -16.25 -0.37 -0.39
CA THR A 71 -17.24 -0.99 0.51
C THR A 71 -16.62 -1.19 1.88
N LEU A 72 -17.09 -0.46 2.89
CA LEU A 72 -16.62 -0.57 4.26
C LEU A 72 -17.34 -1.67 5.04
N ASP A 73 -18.63 -1.83 4.78
CA ASP A 73 -19.46 -2.85 5.43
C ASP A 73 -20.54 -3.31 4.45
N ALA A 74 -20.64 -4.61 4.24
CA ALA A 74 -21.60 -5.22 3.29
C ALA A 74 -23.03 -5.26 3.85
N ARG A 75 -23.25 -5.14 5.17
CA ARG A 75 -24.55 -5.31 5.83
C ARG A 75 -24.75 -4.41 7.04
N LYS A 76 -24.29 -3.17 6.98
CA LYS A 76 -24.49 -2.21 8.08
C LYS A 76 -25.96 -1.84 8.20
N THR A 77 -26.52 -1.95 9.39
CA THR A 77 -27.86 -1.44 9.66
C THR A 77 -27.80 0.07 9.92
N VAL A 78 -28.40 0.85 9.04
CA VAL A 78 -28.47 2.31 9.11
C VAL A 78 -29.91 2.75 9.28
N THR A 79 -30.15 3.64 10.23
CA THR A 79 -31.49 4.26 10.43
C THR A 79 -31.62 5.45 9.51
N PHE A 80 -32.72 5.51 8.76
CA PHE A 80 -33.06 6.63 7.88
C PHE A 80 -34.21 7.42 8.48
N ARG A 81 -34.08 8.74 8.45
CA ARG A 81 -35.11 9.69 8.87
C ARG A 81 -35.47 10.60 7.72
N GLN A 82 -36.68 11.11 7.75
CA GLN A 82 -37.13 12.09 6.79
C GLN A 82 -36.68 13.49 7.23
N ASN A 83 -36.04 14.23 6.34
CA ASN A 83 -35.70 15.63 6.56
C ASN A 83 -36.92 16.54 6.31
N ASP A 84 -36.78 17.84 6.58
CA ASP A 84 -37.84 18.83 6.39
C ASP A 84 -38.32 18.94 4.93
N ARG A 85 -37.57 18.42 3.98
CA ARG A 85 -37.91 18.35 2.55
C ARG A 85 -38.54 17.04 2.13
N GLY A 86 -38.84 16.14 3.07
CA GLY A 86 -39.42 14.83 2.79
C GLY A 86 -38.44 13.79 2.24
N GLN A 87 -37.14 14.07 2.18
CA GLN A 87 -36.12 13.14 1.69
C GLN A 87 -35.58 12.27 2.82
N LEU A 88 -35.31 11.01 2.52
CA LEU A 88 -34.65 10.12 3.48
C LEU A 88 -33.16 10.45 3.63
N THR A 89 -32.76 10.72 4.86
CA THR A 89 -31.35 10.97 5.20
C THR A 89 -30.85 9.92 6.20
N PRO A 90 -29.66 9.36 6.01
CA PRO A 90 -29.09 8.41 6.95
C PRO A 90 -28.70 9.10 8.25
N CYS A 91 -29.01 8.45 9.36
CA CYS A 91 -28.57 8.84 10.68
C CYS A 91 -27.24 8.15 10.99
N LEU A 92 -26.13 8.83 10.72
CA LEU A 92 -24.79 8.35 10.99
C LEU A 92 -24.27 8.96 12.29
N LYS A 93 -23.75 8.10 13.15
CA LYS A 93 -23.12 8.52 14.40
C LYS A 93 -21.68 8.97 14.16
N PRO A 94 -21.07 9.78 15.04
CA PRO A 94 -19.65 10.13 14.96
C PRO A 94 -18.72 8.91 14.85
N GLU A 95 -19.07 7.81 15.53
CA GLU A 95 -18.33 6.54 15.47
C GLU A 95 -18.34 5.94 14.04
N ASP A 96 -19.49 6.04 13.34
CA ASP A 96 -19.61 5.60 11.95
C ASP A 96 -18.72 6.44 11.04
N LEU A 97 -18.68 7.76 11.26
CA LEU A 97 -17.82 8.64 10.47
C LEU A 97 -16.33 8.40 10.75
N LEU A 98 -15.96 8.07 11.99
CA LEU A 98 -14.59 7.62 12.30
C LEU A 98 -14.27 6.30 11.61
N GLN A 99 -15.20 5.35 11.58
CA GLN A 99 -15.05 4.11 10.83
C GLN A 99 -14.91 4.37 9.32
N ALA A 100 -15.65 5.37 8.81
CA ALA A 100 -15.51 5.83 7.43
C ALA A 100 -14.15 6.47 7.12
N GLY A 101 -13.34 6.72 8.14
CA GLY A 101 -12.02 7.33 7.98
C GLY A 101 -12.02 8.86 8.08
N VAL A 102 -13.07 9.47 8.58
CA VAL A 102 -13.09 10.93 8.83
C VAL A 102 -12.08 11.29 9.90
N ASN A 103 -11.38 12.40 9.70
CA ASN A 103 -10.38 12.88 10.64
C ASN A 103 -11.04 13.29 11.99
N PRO A 104 -10.62 12.71 13.13
CA PRO A 104 -11.17 13.04 14.44
C PRO A 104 -11.11 14.54 14.76
N ALA A 105 -10.08 15.25 14.31
CA ALA A 105 -9.94 16.69 14.51
C ALA A 105 -11.01 17.48 13.78
N VAL A 106 -11.44 17.03 12.60
CA VAL A 106 -12.54 17.64 11.85
C VAL A 106 -13.85 17.43 12.57
N LEU A 107 -14.12 16.21 13.05
CA LEU A 107 -15.34 15.90 13.79
C LEU A 107 -15.43 16.67 15.11
N SER A 108 -14.32 16.84 15.82
CA SER A 108 -14.32 17.59 17.09
C SER A 108 -14.61 19.08 16.94
N GLN A 109 -14.33 19.65 15.77
CA GLN A 109 -14.57 21.06 15.45
C GLN A 109 -15.92 21.29 14.76
N ALA A 110 -16.59 20.23 14.31
CA ALA A 110 -17.84 20.35 13.58
C ALA A 110 -19.01 20.74 14.50
N PRO A 111 -19.84 21.71 14.11
CA PRO A 111 -21.03 22.06 14.87
C PRO A 111 -21.99 20.86 14.99
N GLY A 112 -22.39 20.51 16.20
CA GLY A 112 -23.33 19.42 16.44
C GLY A 112 -22.72 18.02 16.52
N ALA A 113 -21.41 17.84 16.46
CA ALA A 113 -20.74 16.54 16.57
C ALA A 113 -21.01 15.81 17.92
N THR A 114 -21.36 16.54 18.96
CA THR A 114 -21.71 16.01 20.29
C THR A 114 -23.22 15.78 20.47
N SER A 115 -24.03 16.17 19.48
CA SER A 115 -25.49 16.02 19.56
C SER A 115 -25.88 14.53 19.40
N ARG A 116 -26.72 14.02 20.27
CA ARG A 116 -27.36 12.70 20.13
C ARG A 116 -28.39 12.64 18.98
N SER A 117 -28.72 13.77 18.38
CA SER A 117 -29.55 13.86 17.16
C SER A 117 -28.70 13.56 15.92
N CYS A 118 -29.33 13.01 14.88
CA CYS A 118 -28.69 12.75 13.61
C CYS A 118 -28.38 14.08 12.89
N PRO A 119 -27.15 14.59 12.92
CA PRO A 119 -26.82 15.83 12.26
C PRO A 119 -26.81 15.63 10.75
N GLU A 120 -27.15 16.66 9.99
CA GLU A 120 -27.00 16.64 8.55
C GLU A 120 -25.53 16.49 8.17
N LEU A 121 -25.23 15.52 7.32
CA LEU A 121 -23.85 15.20 6.94
C LEU A 121 -23.11 16.40 6.35
N ASN A 122 -23.78 17.20 5.51
CA ASN A 122 -23.18 18.40 4.91
C ASN A 122 -22.82 19.48 5.91
N ALA A 123 -23.51 19.54 7.07
CA ALA A 123 -23.17 20.48 8.15
C ALA A 123 -21.92 19.99 8.90
N LEU A 124 -21.75 18.67 9.06
CA LEU A 124 -20.57 18.08 9.69
C LEU A 124 -19.37 18.03 8.76
N LEU A 125 -19.59 17.68 7.51
CA LEU A 125 -18.57 17.40 6.51
C LEU A 125 -18.89 18.19 5.22
N PRO A 126 -18.51 19.47 5.13
CA PRO A 126 -18.79 20.31 3.97
C PRO A 126 -18.25 19.68 2.68
N GLY A 127 -19.07 19.68 1.62
CA GLY A 127 -18.72 19.10 0.31
C GLY A 127 -18.88 17.57 0.22
N SER A 128 -19.34 16.91 1.26
CA SER A 128 -19.68 15.48 1.21
C SER A 128 -21.06 15.27 0.57
N THR A 129 -21.21 14.13 -0.12
CA THR A 129 -22.48 13.72 -0.70
C THR A 129 -22.90 12.35 -0.15
N VAL A 130 -24.22 12.16 -0.04
CA VAL A 130 -24.82 10.88 0.37
C VAL A 130 -25.90 10.53 -0.63
N ASN A 131 -25.86 9.32 -1.14
CA ASN A 131 -26.88 8.76 -2.01
C ASN A 131 -27.29 7.37 -1.49
N PHE A 132 -28.59 7.19 -1.26
CA PHE A 132 -29.15 5.90 -0.88
C PHE A 132 -29.89 5.28 -2.06
N ASP A 133 -29.32 4.22 -2.63
CA ASP A 133 -29.94 3.38 -3.65
C ASP A 133 -30.74 2.29 -2.94
N PHE A 134 -32.04 2.55 -2.78
CA PHE A 134 -32.94 1.64 -2.08
C PHE A 134 -33.12 0.31 -2.79
N ALA A 135 -33.18 0.32 -4.11
CA ALA A 135 -33.39 -0.89 -4.91
C ALA A 135 -32.27 -1.91 -4.70
N HIS A 136 -31.04 -1.41 -4.52
CA HIS A 136 -29.86 -2.25 -4.29
C HIS A 136 -29.39 -2.24 -2.84
N GLN A 137 -30.15 -1.61 -1.93
CA GLN A 137 -29.80 -1.45 -0.50
C GLN A 137 -28.36 -0.94 -0.32
N ARG A 138 -27.98 0.09 -1.07
CA ARG A 138 -26.62 0.61 -1.14
C ARG A 138 -26.58 2.08 -0.71
N LEU A 139 -25.82 2.35 0.36
CA LEU A 139 -25.53 3.69 0.83
C LEU A 139 -24.15 4.11 0.33
N VAL A 140 -24.13 5.04 -0.62
CA VAL A 140 -22.89 5.56 -1.22
C VAL A 140 -22.61 6.94 -0.64
N MET A 141 -21.45 7.09 -0.05
CA MET A 141 -20.96 8.35 0.50
C MET A 141 -19.70 8.79 -0.24
N THR A 142 -19.63 10.08 -0.55
CA THR A 142 -18.39 10.71 -1.03
C THR A 142 -17.98 11.78 -0.04
N ILE A 143 -16.79 11.63 0.53
CA ILE A 143 -16.23 12.53 1.55
C ILE A 143 -14.96 13.15 0.98
N PRO A 144 -14.78 14.49 1.07
CA PRO A 144 -13.55 15.17 0.65
C PRO A 144 -12.31 14.57 1.32
N GLN A 145 -11.27 14.32 0.53
CA GLN A 145 -10.02 13.76 1.04
C GLN A 145 -9.41 14.64 2.16
N ALA A 146 -9.56 15.95 2.06
CA ALA A 146 -9.12 16.90 3.09
C ALA A 146 -9.79 16.70 4.46
N LEU A 147 -10.99 16.09 4.50
CA LEU A 147 -11.73 15.80 5.73
C LEU A 147 -11.45 14.38 6.27
N MET A 148 -10.72 13.57 5.52
CA MET A 148 -10.41 12.20 5.88
C MET A 148 -9.06 12.09 6.57
N THR A 149 -8.95 11.10 7.45
CA THR A 149 -7.64 10.68 7.95
C THR A 149 -6.86 10.08 6.78
N HIS A 150 -5.66 10.58 6.58
CA HIS A 150 -4.78 10.03 5.57
C HIS A 150 -4.39 8.59 5.97
N ARG A 151 -4.98 7.61 5.31
CA ARG A 151 -4.67 6.19 5.49
C ARG A 151 -4.24 5.64 4.15
N ALA A 152 -3.08 5.00 4.14
CA ALA A 152 -2.66 4.27 2.97
C ALA A 152 -3.64 3.14 2.65
N ARG A 153 -3.75 2.80 1.37
CA ARG A 153 -4.53 1.66 0.89
C ARG A 153 -4.00 0.38 1.55
N ASP A 154 -4.90 -0.54 1.85
CA ASP A 154 -4.61 -1.84 2.50
C ASP A 154 -3.96 -1.71 3.89
N ASN A 155 -4.09 -0.55 4.53
CA ASN A 155 -3.64 -0.38 5.90
C ASN A 155 -4.53 -1.17 6.86
N VAL A 156 -3.95 -2.18 7.52
CA VAL A 156 -4.58 -2.89 8.62
C VAL A 156 -4.26 -2.16 9.92
N PRO A 157 -5.26 -1.64 10.66
CA PRO A 157 -5.02 -1.00 11.94
C PRO A 157 -4.26 -1.90 12.91
N SER A 158 -3.28 -1.37 13.62
CA SER A 158 -2.45 -2.14 14.55
C SER A 158 -3.23 -2.84 15.67
N ALA A 159 -4.43 -2.35 16.00
CA ALA A 159 -5.34 -2.98 16.94
C ALA A 159 -5.89 -4.34 16.45
N LEU A 160 -5.83 -4.61 15.15
CA LEU A 160 -6.24 -5.87 14.53
C LEU A 160 -5.06 -6.81 14.26
N TRP A 161 -3.83 -6.39 14.60
CA TRP A 161 -2.66 -7.24 14.41
C TRP A 161 -2.65 -8.36 15.43
N ASP A 162 -2.37 -9.58 14.94
CA ASP A 162 -2.32 -10.80 15.73
C ASP A 162 -0.85 -11.22 15.93
N GLU A 163 -0.48 -11.55 17.14
CA GLU A 163 0.86 -12.06 17.47
C GLU A 163 1.07 -13.49 16.95
N GLY A 164 0.02 -14.14 16.47
CA GLY A 164 0.03 -15.50 15.98
C GLY A 164 -0.05 -16.56 17.10
N ILE A 165 0.05 -17.81 16.71
CA ILE A 165 -0.03 -18.96 17.62
C ILE A 165 1.35 -19.42 18.05
N SER A 166 1.44 -20.07 19.22
CA SER A 166 2.62 -20.81 19.61
C SER A 166 2.81 -22.00 18.68
N ALA A 167 3.94 -22.06 18.00
CA ALA A 167 4.21 -23.06 16.98
C ALA A 167 5.70 -23.37 16.88
N PHE A 168 6.01 -24.59 16.50
CA PHE A 168 7.32 -25.01 15.99
C PHE A 168 7.21 -25.18 14.47
N GLN A 169 8.19 -24.65 13.74
CA GLN A 169 8.30 -24.84 12.30
C GLN A 169 9.74 -25.20 11.91
N SER A 170 9.88 -26.02 10.89
CA SER A 170 11.19 -26.35 10.33
C SER A 170 11.07 -26.52 8.82
N ASN A 171 11.84 -25.75 8.08
CA ASN A 171 11.99 -25.88 6.65
C ASN A 171 13.33 -26.50 6.34
N TYR A 172 13.34 -27.52 5.49
CA TYR A 172 14.59 -28.15 5.06
C TYR A 172 14.72 -28.16 3.54
N ARG A 173 15.95 -28.09 3.08
CA ARG A 173 16.32 -28.30 1.69
C ARG A 173 17.51 -29.27 1.68
N TYR A 174 17.35 -30.39 1.01
CA TYR A 174 18.41 -31.34 0.79
C TYR A 174 18.78 -31.36 -0.69
N SER A 175 20.07 -31.38 -0.99
CA SER A 175 20.62 -31.65 -2.32
C SER A 175 21.79 -32.61 -2.20
N GLY A 176 21.86 -33.56 -3.10
CA GLY A 176 22.96 -34.54 -3.16
C GLY A 176 23.38 -34.76 -4.60
N ALA A 177 24.69 -34.87 -4.81
CA ALA A 177 25.29 -35.27 -6.05
C ALA A 177 26.21 -36.48 -5.87
N SER A 178 26.28 -37.34 -6.86
CA SER A 178 27.22 -38.43 -6.89
C SER A 178 27.86 -38.51 -8.27
N GLN A 179 29.16 -38.36 -8.31
CA GLN A 179 29.94 -38.39 -9.56
C GLN A 179 30.96 -39.55 -9.49
N ARG A 180 31.03 -40.32 -10.54
CA ARG A 180 32.07 -41.36 -10.68
C ARG A 180 33.16 -40.87 -11.59
N THR A 181 34.39 -40.82 -11.07
CA THR A 181 35.55 -40.44 -11.88
C THR A 181 36.00 -41.57 -12.81
N ARG A 182 36.77 -41.24 -13.83
CA ARG A 182 37.33 -42.26 -14.76
C ARG A 182 38.22 -43.27 -14.06
N GLU A 183 38.82 -42.91 -12.95
CA GLU A 183 39.73 -43.71 -12.14
C GLU A 183 38.97 -44.66 -11.18
N GLY A 184 37.61 -44.66 -11.22
CA GLY A 184 36.75 -45.56 -10.48
C GLY A 184 36.39 -45.09 -9.06
N SER A 185 36.87 -43.95 -8.59
CA SER A 185 36.43 -43.34 -7.35
C SER A 185 35.04 -42.74 -7.52
N THR A 186 34.27 -42.77 -6.43
CA THR A 186 32.91 -42.15 -6.37
C THR A 186 32.95 -41.03 -5.39
N GLU A 187 32.81 -39.79 -5.90
CA GLU A 187 32.67 -38.58 -5.11
C GLU A 187 31.17 -38.37 -4.81
N ARG A 188 30.87 -38.03 -3.58
CA ARG A 188 29.49 -37.73 -3.13
C ARG A 188 29.51 -36.45 -2.36
N ASP A 189 28.65 -35.50 -2.79
CA ASP A 189 28.43 -34.24 -2.12
C ASP A 189 26.99 -34.19 -1.63
N ASN A 190 26.80 -33.93 -0.35
CA ASN A 190 25.51 -33.79 0.28
C ASN A 190 25.43 -32.50 1.01
N TYR A 191 24.35 -31.76 0.82
CA TYR A 191 24.08 -30.51 1.47
C TYR A 191 22.66 -30.52 2.03
N LEU A 192 22.52 -30.25 3.33
CA LEU A 192 21.25 -30.07 4.00
C LEU A 192 21.21 -28.69 4.63
N MET A 193 20.25 -27.87 4.22
CA MET A 193 19.90 -26.61 4.88
C MET A 193 18.69 -26.83 5.77
N LEU A 194 18.74 -26.31 6.99
CA LEU A 194 17.68 -26.42 7.98
C LEU A 194 17.40 -25.03 8.56
N LYS A 195 16.18 -24.52 8.34
CA LYS A 195 15.68 -23.29 8.95
C LYS A 195 14.59 -23.65 9.94
N SER A 196 14.86 -23.50 11.23
CA SER A 196 13.94 -23.84 12.31
C SER A 196 13.48 -22.61 13.05
N GLY A 197 12.25 -22.65 13.57
CA GLY A 197 11.68 -21.55 14.34
C GLY A 197 10.70 -22.02 15.40
N VAL A 198 10.64 -21.28 16.49
CA VAL A 198 9.66 -21.46 17.57
C VAL A 198 9.01 -20.11 17.84
N ASN A 199 7.70 -20.08 17.88
CA ASN A 199 6.91 -18.92 18.26
C ASN A 199 6.28 -19.16 19.65
N VAL A 200 6.42 -18.18 20.55
CA VAL A 200 5.77 -18.21 21.88
C VAL A 200 5.32 -16.77 22.18
N GLY A 201 4.00 -16.53 22.12
CA GLY A 201 3.45 -15.18 22.19
C GLY A 201 4.09 -14.26 21.13
N ALA A 202 4.50 -13.07 21.54
CA ALA A 202 5.16 -12.08 20.68
C ALA A 202 6.63 -12.41 20.31
N TRP A 203 7.20 -13.47 20.86
CA TRP A 203 8.60 -13.82 20.63
C TRP A 203 8.76 -14.93 19.60
N ARG A 204 9.73 -14.79 18.74
CA ARG A 204 10.05 -15.71 17.64
C ARG A 204 11.52 -16.07 17.67
N LEU A 205 11.85 -17.28 18.07
CA LEU A 205 13.19 -17.84 17.95
C LEU A 205 13.40 -18.38 16.53
N ARG A 206 14.51 -18.06 15.92
CA ARG A 206 14.90 -18.51 14.58
C ARG A 206 16.32 -19.04 14.61
N ALA A 207 16.57 -20.11 13.85
CA ALA A 207 17.88 -20.68 13.66
C ALA A 207 18.07 -21.15 12.22
N SER A 208 19.23 -20.87 11.65
CA SER A 208 19.64 -21.32 10.32
C SER A 208 20.88 -22.17 10.42
N ASN A 209 20.78 -23.42 9.98
CA ASN A 209 21.85 -24.40 10.07
C ASN A 209 22.07 -25.05 8.70
N SER A 210 23.28 -25.49 8.44
CA SER A 210 23.62 -26.30 7.28
C SER A 210 24.52 -27.48 7.67
N LEU A 211 24.34 -28.58 6.97
CA LEU A 211 25.21 -29.74 7.03
C LEU A 211 25.79 -29.98 5.64
N THR A 212 27.10 -29.97 5.54
CA THR A 212 27.84 -30.34 4.34
C THR A 212 28.56 -31.66 4.62
N ALA A 213 28.39 -32.65 3.74
CA ALA A 213 29.06 -33.93 3.85
C ALA A 213 29.55 -34.36 2.48
N ASN A 214 30.86 -34.35 2.31
CA ASN A 214 31.56 -34.76 1.10
C ASN A 214 32.24 -36.13 1.33
N SER A 215 32.58 -36.85 0.25
CA SER A 215 33.21 -38.19 0.36
C SER A 215 34.55 -38.13 1.09
N ASP A 216 35.29 -37.05 0.98
CA ASP A 216 36.65 -36.93 1.43
C ASP A 216 36.78 -36.23 2.78
N ASP A 217 35.69 -35.53 3.21
CA ASP A 217 35.69 -34.74 4.45
C ASP A 217 34.69 -35.27 5.48
N LYS A 218 34.96 -35.00 6.75
CA LYS A 218 33.99 -35.28 7.81
C LYS A 218 32.78 -34.35 7.64
N PRO A 219 31.58 -34.85 7.90
CA PRO A 219 30.38 -34.02 7.88
C PRO A 219 30.57 -32.79 8.76
N GLN A 220 30.36 -31.60 8.15
CA GLN A 220 30.51 -30.33 8.81
C GLN A 220 29.12 -29.70 9.07
N TRP A 221 28.83 -29.48 10.34
CA TRP A 221 27.64 -28.74 10.76
C TRP A 221 28.00 -27.30 11.02
N THR A 222 27.31 -26.39 10.34
CA THR A 222 27.52 -24.95 10.47
C THR A 222 26.21 -24.27 10.88
N THR A 223 26.26 -23.41 11.91
CA THR A 223 25.13 -22.55 12.31
C THR A 223 25.40 -21.17 11.76
N SER A 224 24.59 -20.73 10.78
CA SER A 224 24.72 -19.42 10.13
C SER A 224 24.11 -18.30 10.95
N GLY A 225 23.35 -18.59 11.98
CA GLY A 225 22.77 -17.62 12.89
C GLY A 225 21.66 -18.24 13.74
N ALA A 226 21.50 -17.70 14.93
CA ALA A 226 20.40 -18.02 15.84
C ALA A 226 20.01 -16.75 16.59
N TRP A 227 18.75 -16.32 16.42
CA TRP A 227 18.27 -15.07 16.99
C TRP A 227 16.84 -15.18 17.50
N LEU A 228 16.52 -14.29 18.43
CA LEU A 228 15.21 -14.07 18.98
C LEU A 228 14.71 -12.72 18.47
N GLU A 229 13.54 -12.69 17.86
CA GLU A 229 12.92 -11.49 17.31
C GLU A 229 11.59 -11.18 17.97
N ARG A 230 11.26 -9.91 18.07
CA ARG A 230 10.00 -9.41 18.55
C ARG A 230 9.60 -8.13 17.82
N ASP A 231 8.35 -8.10 17.36
CA ASP A 231 7.73 -6.93 16.76
C ASP A 231 7.35 -5.90 17.83
N LEU A 232 7.76 -4.65 17.62
CA LEU A 232 7.40 -3.50 18.45
C LEU A 232 6.40 -2.64 17.68
N THR A 233 5.14 -3.04 17.71
CA THR A 233 4.04 -2.48 16.89
C THR A 233 3.88 -0.97 17.03
N ARG A 234 4.08 -0.43 18.24
CA ARG A 234 3.98 1.02 18.50
C ARG A 234 5.02 1.84 17.71
N TRP A 235 6.18 1.28 17.45
CA TRP A 235 7.30 1.93 16.76
C TRP A 235 7.46 1.43 15.33
N GLN A 236 6.59 0.50 14.89
CA GLN A 236 6.72 -0.18 13.60
C GLN A 236 8.13 -0.71 13.37
N SER A 237 8.68 -1.36 14.39
CA SER A 237 10.07 -1.77 14.47
C SER A 237 10.19 -3.21 14.92
N GLU A 238 11.31 -3.82 14.61
CA GLU A 238 11.67 -5.15 15.04
C GLU A 238 12.88 -5.08 15.96
N LEU A 239 12.78 -5.73 17.11
CA LEU A 239 13.86 -5.97 18.05
C LEU A 239 14.40 -7.37 17.82
N THR A 240 15.72 -7.47 17.54
CA THR A 240 16.40 -8.74 17.32
C THR A 240 17.53 -8.92 18.34
N LEU A 241 17.63 -10.09 18.93
CA LEU A 241 18.64 -10.47 19.94
C LEU A 241 19.31 -11.76 19.49
N GLY A 242 20.64 -11.79 19.38
CA GLY A 242 21.37 -13.01 19.04
C GLY A 242 22.38 -12.82 17.92
N ASP A 243 22.58 -13.87 17.13
CA ASP A 243 23.52 -13.94 16.04
C ASP A 243 22.78 -13.74 14.70
N THR A 244 22.98 -12.58 14.08
CA THR A 244 22.31 -12.16 12.86
C THR A 244 23.13 -11.15 12.07
N PHE A 245 22.54 -10.52 11.04
CA PHE A 245 23.21 -9.55 10.19
C PHE A 245 22.67 -8.14 10.42
N THR A 246 23.54 -7.15 10.24
CA THR A 246 23.13 -5.73 10.20
C THR A 246 22.35 -5.45 8.91
N SER A 247 21.58 -4.35 8.88
CA SER A 247 20.94 -3.89 7.64
C SER A 247 22.01 -3.47 6.62
N GLY A 248 21.79 -3.86 5.36
CA GLY A 248 22.61 -3.49 4.20
C GLY A 248 22.21 -2.16 3.53
N ASP A 249 21.40 -1.33 4.18
CA ASP A 249 20.82 -0.14 3.53
C ASP A 249 21.86 1.00 3.31
N VAL A 250 22.79 1.19 4.25
CA VAL A 250 23.78 2.28 4.21
C VAL A 250 25.22 1.75 4.19
N PHE A 251 25.47 0.69 4.90
CA PHE A 251 26.75 -0.04 4.91
C PHE A 251 26.52 -1.46 4.40
N ASP A 252 27.58 -2.13 4.00
CA ASP A 252 27.51 -3.56 3.72
C ASP A 252 27.07 -4.32 4.98
N ALA A 253 26.22 -5.32 4.79
CA ALA A 253 25.74 -6.13 5.88
C ALA A 253 26.88 -6.95 6.49
N VAL A 254 27.01 -6.90 7.82
CA VAL A 254 27.98 -7.68 8.57
C VAL A 254 27.28 -8.53 9.62
N GLN A 255 27.81 -9.74 9.87
CA GLN A 255 27.29 -10.61 10.92
C GLN A 255 27.75 -10.12 12.29
N PHE A 256 26.86 -10.17 13.25
CA PHE A 256 27.13 -9.76 14.62
C PHE A 256 26.33 -10.61 15.63
N GLN A 257 26.83 -10.69 16.82
CA GLN A 257 26.14 -11.27 17.96
C GLN A 257 25.83 -10.18 18.98
N GLY A 258 24.54 -9.86 19.15
CA GLY A 258 24.14 -8.75 20.01
C GLY A 258 22.67 -8.39 19.90
N ILE A 259 22.37 -7.10 19.89
CA ILE A 259 21.04 -6.51 19.82
C ILE A 259 20.91 -5.60 18.60
N SER A 260 19.80 -5.68 17.91
CA SER A 260 19.40 -4.78 16.82
C SER A 260 17.99 -4.27 17.05
N LEU A 261 17.78 -2.99 16.77
CA LEU A 261 16.47 -2.35 16.66
C LEU A 261 16.38 -1.68 15.30
N ALA A 262 15.49 -2.15 14.45
CA ALA A 262 15.31 -1.65 13.09
C ALA A 262 13.86 -1.31 12.80
N SER A 263 13.60 -0.31 11.96
CA SER A 263 12.29 -0.09 11.37
C SER A 263 11.91 -1.30 10.51
N SER A 264 10.65 -1.75 10.57
CA SER A 264 10.18 -2.94 9.87
C SER A 264 9.26 -2.56 8.72
N ASP A 265 9.73 -2.76 7.49
CA ASP A 265 8.90 -2.59 6.29
C ASP A 265 7.73 -3.59 6.25
N ALA A 266 7.82 -4.73 6.97
CA ALA A 266 6.75 -5.71 7.07
C ALA A 266 5.51 -5.16 7.78
N MET A 267 5.68 -4.17 8.65
CA MET A 267 4.59 -3.50 9.36
C MET A 267 3.98 -2.33 8.59
N LEU A 268 4.51 -2.01 7.42
CA LEU A 268 3.96 -0.98 6.55
C LEU A 268 2.96 -1.61 5.56
N PRO A 269 1.90 -0.89 5.17
CA PRO A 269 1.08 -1.26 4.03
C PRO A 269 1.95 -1.42 2.78
N ASP A 270 1.63 -2.37 1.91
CA ASP A 270 2.43 -2.62 0.70
C ASP A 270 2.52 -1.38 -0.20
N SER A 271 1.47 -0.56 -0.19
CA SER A 271 1.43 0.72 -0.89
C SER A 271 2.41 1.77 -0.33
N GLN A 272 2.97 1.57 0.85
CA GLN A 272 3.95 2.47 1.48
C GLN A 272 5.37 1.90 1.53
N LYS A 273 5.56 0.63 1.19
CA LYS A 273 6.90 0.03 1.09
C LYS A 273 7.66 0.61 -0.11
N GLY A 274 8.96 0.81 0.04
CA GLY A 274 9.83 1.31 -1.01
C GLY A 274 9.46 2.71 -1.51
N PHE A 275 10.09 3.16 -2.59
CA PHE A 275 9.86 4.49 -3.18
C PHE A 275 8.77 4.46 -4.25
N ALA A 276 7.85 5.42 -4.19
CA ALA A 276 7.00 5.83 -5.30
C ALA A 276 6.75 7.35 -5.21
N PRO A 277 6.61 8.05 -6.33
CA PRO A 277 6.38 9.48 -6.32
C PRO A 277 5.01 9.83 -5.78
N THR A 278 4.92 10.95 -5.08
CA THR A 278 3.64 11.52 -4.67
C THR A 278 3.02 12.25 -5.87
N ILE A 279 1.78 11.90 -6.23
CA ILE A 279 1.02 12.56 -7.28
C ILE A 279 0.15 13.64 -6.65
N ARG A 280 0.26 14.86 -7.16
CA ARG A 280 -0.52 16.02 -6.72
C ARG A 280 -1.28 16.58 -7.90
N GLY A 281 -2.55 16.93 -7.68
CA GLY A 281 -3.40 17.50 -8.74
C GLY A 281 -4.55 18.30 -8.18
N ILE A 282 -5.37 18.83 -9.08
CA ILE A 282 -6.57 19.58 -8.75
C ILE A 282 -7.73 18.99 -9.55
N ALA A 283 -8.81 18.65 -8.89
CA ALA A 283 -10.09 18.31 -9.50
C ALA A 283 -11.03 19.52 -9.47
N ARG A 284 -11.74 19.78 -10.56
CA ARG A 284 -12.72 20.89 -10.63
C ARG A 284 -14.06 20.48 -10.07
N THR A 285 -14.40 19.20 -10.26
CA THR A 285 -15.63 18.57 -9.81
C THR A 285 -15.29 17.30 -9.05
N ASN A 286 -16.29 16.51 -8.65
CA ASN A 286 -16.04 15.13 -8.25
C ASN A 286 -15.44 14.39 -9.44
N ALA A 287 -14.24 13.90 -9.30
CA ALA A 287 -13.48 13.30 -10.40
C ALA A 287 -12.96 11.91 -10.06
N GLN A 288 -12.83 11.09 -11.09
CA GLN A 288 -12.12 9.82 -11.02
C GLN A 288 -10.68 10.04 -11.47
N VAL A 289 -9.73 9.77 -10.58
CA VAL A 289 -8.31 9.82 -10.91
C VAL A 289 -7.82 8.40 -11.18
N THR A 290 -7.23 8.20 -12.35
CA THR A 290 -6.65 6.93 -12.76
C THR A 290 -5.18 7.13 -13.07
N VAL A 291 -4.30 6.33 -12.47
CA VAL A 291 -2.86 6.32 -12.73
C VAL A 291 -2.52 5.06 -13.51
N ARG A 292 -1.82 5.21 -14.62
CA ARG A 292 -1.37 4.12 -15.47
C ARG A 292 0.15 4.17 -15.66
N GLN A 293 0.73 2.99 -15.87
CA GLN A 293 2.09 2.84 -16.35
C GLN A 293 2.10 1.77 -17.43
N ASN A 294 2.69 2.06 -18.59
CA ASN A 294 2.76 1.15 -19.73
C ASN A 294 1.36 0.60 -20.13
N GLY A 295 0.31 1.44 -20.03
CA GLY A 295 -1.08 1.06 -20.31
C GLY A 295 -1.82 0.34 -19.17
N TYR A 296 -1.14 -0.18 -18.18
CA TYR A 296 -1.77 -0.87 -17.04
C TYR A 296 -2.21 0.12 -15.96
N VAL A 297 -3.40 -0.10 -15.39
CA VAL A 297 -3.90 0.70 -14.28
C VAL A 297 -3.19 0.25 -13.00
N LEU A 298 -2.42 1.18 -12.40
CA LEU A 298 -1.76 0.97 -11.12
C LEU A 298 -2.64 1.42 -9.94
N TYR A 299 -3.40 2.51 -10.17
CA TYR A 299 -4.17 3.16 -9.12
C TYR A 299 -5.42 3.81 -9.70
N GLN A 300 -6.52 3.72 -8.96
CA GLN A 300 -7.75 4.42 -9.30
C GLN A 300 -8.45 4.85 -8.02
N THR A 301 -8.86 6.10 -7.95
CA THR A 301 -9.59 6.66 -6.81
C THR A 301 -10.57 7.74 -7.27
N TYR A 302 -11.52 8.08 -6.39
CA TYR A 302 -12.40 9.22 -6.56
C TYR A 302 -11.96 10.33 -5.64
N VAL A 303 -11.90 11.54 -6.18
CA VAL A 303 -11.53 12.76 -5.47
C VAL A 303 -12.65 13.79 -5.59
N THR A 304 -12.76 14.62 -4.58
CA THR A 304 -13.71 15.74 -4.55
C THR A 304 -13.09 16.98 -5.20
N PRO A 305 -13.89 18.02 -5.48
CA PRO A 305 -13.37 19.29 -5.99
C PRO A 305 -12.29 19.84 -5.06
N GLY A 306 -11.20 20.31 -5.64
CA GLY A 306 -10.05 20.88 -4.93
C GLY A 306 -8.74 20.15 -5.17
N ALA A 307 -7.75 20.44 -4.36
CA ALA A 307 -6.44 19.79 -4.42
C ALA A 307 -6.53 18.35 -3.88
N PHE A 308 -5.90 17.42 -4.58
CA PHE A 308 -5.75 16.04 -4.14
C PHE A 308 -4.29 15.61 -4.10
N VAL A 309 -4.00 14.63 -3.25
CA VAL A 309 -2.68 14.02 -3.08
C VAL A 309 -2.85 12.50 -3.08
N ILE A 310 -2.03 11.81 -3.88
CA ILE A 310 -1.92 10.35 -3.90
C ILE A 310 -0.48 10.01 -3.52
N ASP A 311 -0.26 9.43 -2.37
CA ASP A 311 1.04 9.07 -1.81
C ASP A 311 1.12 7.59 -1.39
N ASP A 312 0.03 6.85 -1.64
CA ASP A 312 -0.10 5.42 -1.38
C ASP A 312 -0.04 4.58 -2.68
N LEU A 313 0.73 5.04 -3.64
CA LEU A 313 0.97 4.29 -4.88
C LEU A 313 1.88 3.09 -4.60
N TYR A 314 1.54 1.91 -5.11
CA TYR A 314 2.45 0.76 -5.02
C TYR A 314 3.75 1.05 -5.77
N PRO A 315 4.92 0.71 -5.20
CA PRO A 315 6.17 0.82 -5.93
C PRO A 315 6.18 -0.15 -7.11
N THR A 316 6.61 0.31 -8.26
CA THR A 316 6.77 -0.54 -9.43
C THR A 316 8.24 -0.86 -9.66
N ALA A 317 8.54 -2.05 -10.15
CA ALA A 317 9.91 -2.48 -10.43
C ALA A 317 10.54 -1.75 -11.64
N SER A 318 9.71 -1.15 -12.50
CA SER A 318 10.17 -0.43 -13.70
C SER A 318 10.13 1.08 -13.45
N SER A 319 11.22 1.77 -13.79
CA SER A 319 11.19 3.21 -14.02
C SER A 319 10.42 3.52 -15.30
N GLY A 320 9.79 4.68 -15.36
CA GLY A 320 9.01 5.12 -16.53
C GLY A 320 7.99 6.17 -16.16
N ASN A 321 7.27 6.67 -17.14
CA ASN A 321 6.30 7.72 -16.91
C ASN A 321 4.97 7.14 -16.41
N LEU A 322 4.40 7.79 -15.39
CA LEU A 322 3.05 7.53 -14.92
C LEU A 322 2.10 8.48 -15.64
N GLU A 323 1.12 7.92 -16.33
CA GLU A 323 0.03 8.69 -16.94
C GLU A 323 -1.09 8.87 -15.90
N VAL A 324 -1.39 10.11 -15.56
CA VAL A 324 -2.47 10.47 -14.64
C VAL A 324 -3.62 11.05 -15.43
N ALA A 325 -4.77 10.41 -15.39
CA ALA A 325 -6.01 10.86 -16.01
C ALA A 325 -7.01 11.26 -14.92
N VAL A 326 -7.48 12.49 -14.97
CA VAL A 326 -8.52 13.06 -14.11
C VAL A 326 -9.78 13.19 -14.95
N LYS A 327 -10.76 12.31 -14.72
CA LYS A 327 -12.06 12.33 -15.38
C LYS A 327 -13.05 13.04 -14.48
N GLU A 328 -13.45 14.23 -14.88
CA GLU A 328 -14.42 15.06 -14.18
C GLU A 328 -15.87 14.53 -14.32
N SER A 329 -16.78 15.01 -13.50
CA SER A 329 -18.19 14.58 -13.52
C SER A 329 -18.94 14.95 -14.81
N ASP A 330 -18.49 15.98 -15.51
CA ASP A 330 -19.01 16.39 -16.83
C ASP A 330 -18.48 15.54 -17.99
N GLY A 331 -17.57 14.59 -17.71
CA GLY A 331 -16.94 13.73 -18.69
C GLY A 331 -15.63 14.27 -19.28
N GLU A 332 -15.23 15.52 -18.97
CA GLU A 332 -13.92 16.05 -19.38
C GLU A 332 -12.79 15.19 -18.77
N ILE A 333 -11.80 14.85 -19.58
CA ILE A 333 -10.64 14.07 -19.13
C ILE A 333 -9.38 14.93 -19.32
N ARG A 334 -8.77 15.32 -18.22
CA ARG A 334 -7.45 15.96 -18.21
C ARG A 334 -6.38 14.93 -17.94
N ARG A 335 -5.28 14.99 -18.67
CA ARG A 335 -4.14 14.08 -18.53
C ARG A 335 -2.89 14.88 -18.25
N PHE A 336 -2.04 14.30 -17.38
CA PHE A 336 -0.68 14.78 -17.18
C PHE A 336 0.22 13.58 -16.89
N THR A 337 1.52 13.82 -17.05
CA THR A 337 2.54 12.79 -16.84
C THR A 337 3.30 13.09 -15.56
N GLN A 338 3.48 12.07 -14.72
CA GLN A 338 4.34 12.12 -13.55
C GLN A 338 5.53 11.22 -13.81
N PRO A 339 6.75 11.78 -13.97
CA PRO A 339 7.94 10.95 -14.13
C PRO A 339 8.19 10.09 -12.89
N TYR A 340 8.59 8.85 -13.13
CA TYR A 340 8.94 7.90 -12.08
C TYR A 340 10.27 7.24 -12.41
N ALA A 341 11.26 7.48 -11.57
CA ALA A 341 12.52 6.76 -11.54
C ALA A 341 12.96 6.65 -10.09
N SER A 342 13.58 5.54 -9.74
CA SER A 342 14.08 5.31 -8.39
C SER A 342 15.48 4.71 -8.41
N VAL A 343 16.25 5.01 -7.39
CA VAL A 343 17.47 4.31 -7.00
C VAL A 343 17.24 3.67 -5.63
N THR A 344 18.01 2.65 -5.31
CA THR A 344 17.80 1.80 -4.12
C THR A 344 17.73 2.57 -2.80
N SER A 345 18.45 3.70 -2.70
CA SER A 345 18.49 4.54 -1.51
C SER A 345 17.30 5.49 -1.35
N MET A 346 16.35 5.55 -2.30
CA MET A 346 15.23 6.49 -2.21
C MET A 346 14.13 6.00 -1.26
N GLN A 347 13.61 6.95 -0.48
CA GLN A 347 12.51 6.75 0.45
C GLN A 347 11.35 7.70 0.13
N ARG A 348 10.13 7.30 0.47
CA ARG A 348 8.93 8.16 0.34
C ARG A 348 9.03 9.38 1.23
N GLU A 349 8.37 10.45 0.82
CA GLU A 349 8.18 11.64 1.64
C GLU A 349 7.61 11.27 3.01
N GLY A 350 8.27 11.72 4.09
CA GLY A 350 7.88 11.44 5.47
C GLY A 350 8.34 10.08 6.02
N SER A 351 8.75 9.14 5.18
CA SER A 351 9.27 7.83 5.62
C SER A 351 10.59 7.98 6.36
N LEU A 352 10.73 7.25 7.45
CA LEU A 352 11.96 7.14 8.23
C LEU A 352 12.34 5.67 8.37
N LYS A 353 13.50 5.30 7.84
CA LYS A 353 14.09 3.98 7.99
C LYS A 353 15.34 4.10 8.86
N TYR A 354 15.48 3.22 9.85
CA TYR A 354 16.62 3.23 10.75
C TYR A 354 17.02 1.82 11.17
N ASN A 355 18.30 1.68 11.53
CA ASN A 355 18.84 0.47 12.12
C ASN A 355 19.89 0.86 13.19
N LEU A 356 19.70 0.36 14.40
CA LEU A 356 20.57 0.53 15.55
C LEU A 356 21.09 -0.85 15.94
N VAL A 357 22.39 -1.02 16.00
CA VAL A 357 23.04 -2.29 16.34
C VAL A 357 24.08 -2.06 17.42
N ALA A 358 24.11 -2.95 18.39
CA ALA A 358 25.16 -3.05 19.40
C ALA A 358 25.46 -4.53 19.69
N GLY A 359 26.69 -4.93 19.55
CA GLY A 359 27.08 -6.33 19.73
C GLY A 359 28.57 -6.57 19.47
N ARG A 360 28.90 -7.80 19.19
CA ARG A 360 30.25 -8.22 18.79
C ARG A 360 30.25 -8.61 17.34
N TYR A 361 31.19 -8.13 16.57
CA TYR A 361 31.41 -8.61 15.20
C TYR A 361 31.62 -10.12 15.20
N HIS A 362 30.98 -10.82 14.30
CA HIS A 362 31.08 -12.26 14.13
C HIS A 362 31.44 -12.57 12.66
N SER A 363 32.52 -13.37 12.50
CA SER A 363 32.89 -13.96 11.22
C SER A 363 33.55 -15.29 11.53
N ASP A 364 33.28 -16.29 10.73
CA ASP A 364 33.87 -17.62 10.89
C ASP A 364 35.40 -17.61 10.72
N ASP A 365 35.89 -16.68 9.89
CA ASP A 365 37.33 -16.54 9.59
C ASP A 365 38.06 -15.58 10.54
N ALA A 366 37.33 -14.82 11.36
CA ALA A 366 37.96 -13.82 12.22
C ALA A 366 38.32 -14.37 13.61
N SER A 367 39.58 -14.32 13.95
CA SER A 367 40.09 -14.63 15.30
C SER A 367 39.65 -13.60 16.36
N GLN A 368 39.28 -12.40 15.94
CA GLN A 368 38.87 -11.32 16.82
C GLN A 368 37.38 -10.99 16.65
N ARG A 369 36.73 -10.82 17.80
CA ARG A 369 35.30 -10.45 17.87
C ARG A 369 35.15 -9.10 18.61
N PRO A 370 35.54 -8.00 17.98
CA PRO A 370 35.48 -6.69 18.63
C PRO A 370 34.04 -6.28 18.92
N LEU A 371 33.86 -5.48 19.96
CA LEU A 371 32.60 -4.79 20.20
C LEU A 371 32.34 -3.84 19.03
N MET A 372 31.15 -3.90 18.46
CA MET A 372 30.70 -3.05 17.35
C MET A 372 29.43 -2.32 17.70
N MET A 373 29.26 -1.15 17.12
CA MET A 373 28.04 -0.38 17.10
C MET A 373 27.80 0.13 15.69
N GLN A 374 26.55 0.12 15.25
CA GLN A 374 26.14 0.70 13.98
C GLN A 374 24.86 1.49 14.18
N LEU A 375 24.84 2.69 13.59
CA LEU A 375 23.64 3.51 13.40
C LEU A 375 23.51 3.78 11.91
N SER A 376 22.35 3.50 11.32
CA SER A 376 22.00 3.96 9.99
C SER A 376 20.63 4.60 10.02
N LEU A 377 20.47 5.68 9.24
CA LEU A 377 19.25 6.47 9.13
C LEU A 377 19.03 6.82 7.66
N MET A 378 17.78 6.72 7.20
CA MET A 378 17.34 7.18 5.88
C MET A 378 16.00 7.88 6.05
N ARG A 379 15.85 9.08 5.50
CA ARG A 379 14.62 9.84 5.57
C ARG A 379 14.26 10.46 4.22
N GLY A 380 13.00 10.24 3.82
CA GLY A 380 12.42 10.87 2.65
C GLY A 380 11.85 12.25 2.98
N PHE A 381 12.12 13.20 2.11
CA PHE A 381 11.65 14.58 2.17
C PHE A 381 10.78 14.91 0.95
N ALA A 382 10.14 16.07 0.99
CA ALA A 382 9.40 16.61 -0.15
C ALA A 382 10.28 16.71 -1.41
N HIS A 383 9.67 16.78 -2.58
CA HIS A 383 10.34 16.87 -3.88
C HIS A 383 11.22 15.67 -4.23
N ASN A 384 10.86 14.46 -3.74
CA ASN A 384 11.59 13.22 -4.00
C ASN A 384 13.06 13.25 -3.57
N LEU A 385 13.37 13.98 -2.50
CA LEU A 385 14.69 14.01 -1.86
C LEU A 385 14.74 12.98 -0.74
N THR A 386 15.81 12.19 -0.70
CA THR A 386 16.14 11.31 0.42
C THR A 386 17.52 11.66 0.93
N LEU A 387 17.64 11.86 2.23
CA LEU A 387 18.93 11.97 2.90
C LEU A 387 19.17 10.69 3.70
N PHE A 388 20.38 10.17 3.64
CA PHE A 388 20.76 8.99 4.38
C PHE A 388 22.20 9.07 4.87
N GLY A 389 22.49 8.30 5.90
CA GLY A 389 23.81 8.24 6.45
C GLY A 389 23.90 7.30 7.63
N GLY A 390 25.11 7.11 8.13
CA GLY A 390 25.32 6.23 9.26
C GLY A 390 26.73 6.32 9.82
N LEU A 391 26.87 5.73 10.98
CA LEU A 391 28.12 5.55 11.68
C LEU A 391 28.27 4.06 12.03
N GLN A 392 29.44 3.51 11.73
CA GLN A 392 29.85 2.16 12.13
C GLN A 392 31.15 2.25 12.91
N SER A 393 31.19 1.60 14.04
CA SER A 393 32.37 1.61 14.91
C SER A 393 32.62 0.21 15.48
N ALA A 394 33.83 -0.27 15.37
CA ALA A 394 34.27 -1.54 15.93
C ALA A 394 35.71 -1.46 16.40
N ALA A 395 35.96 -1.47 17.72
CA ALA A 395 37.29 -1.26 18.32
C ALA A 395 37.97 -0.01 17.76
N GLN A 396 39.01 -0.19 16.93
CA GLN A 396 39.79 0.89 16.32
C GLN A 396 39.30 1.26 14.89
N TYR A 397 38.28 0.59 14.39
CA TYR A 397 37.66 0.86 13.08
C TYR A 397 36.49 1.81 13.24
N HIS A 398 36.46 2.86 12.45
CA HIS A 398 35.32 3.79 12.36
C HIS A 398 35.01 4.09 10.91
N ASN A 399 33.72 4.04 10.55
CA ASN A 399 33.24 4.34 9.21
C ASN A 399 32.06 5.30 9.30
N LEU A 400 32.13 6.42 8.61
CA LEU A 400 31.08 7.41 8.49
C LEU A 400 30.59 7.41 7.04
N SER A 401 29.30 7.31 6.85
CA SER A 401 28.63 7.42 5.57
C SER A 401 27.65 8.56 5.57
N LEU A 402 27.63 9.35 4.50
CA LEU A 402 26.65 10.39 4.23
C LEU A 402 26.24 10.33 2.76
N GLY A 403 24.95 10.43 2.48
CA GLY A 403 24.45 10.34 1.13
C GLY A 403 23.12 11.08 0.92
N ALA A 404 22.83 11.35 -0.34
CA ALA A 404 21.59 11.93 -0.78
C ALA A 404 21.11 11.26 -2.07
N GLY A 405 19.82 10.98 -2.15
CA GLY A 405 19.13 10.51 -3.35
C GLY A 405 18.11 11.54 -3.80
N GLN A 406 18.04 11.83 -5.11
CA GLN A 406 17.16 12.85 -5.68
C GLN A 406 16.47 12.34 -6.92
N GLY A 407 15.15 12.44 -6.96
CA GLY A 407 14.36 12.28 -8.17
C GLY A 407 14.44 13.55 -9.02
N LEU A 408 14.94 13.42 -10.24
CA LEU A 408 15.17 14.53 -11.19
C LEU A 408 14.05 14.63 -12.24
N GLY A 409 12.87 14.09 -11.96
CA GLY A 409 11.75 14.05 -12.90
C GLY A 409 12.10 13.27 -14.16
N GLU A 410 11.90 13.87 -15.35
CA GLU A 410 12.19 13.25 -16.64
C GLU A 410 13.69 12.90 -16.85
N ALA A 411 14.58 13.52 -16.09
CA ALA A 411 16.01 13.21 -16.15
C ALA A 411 16.37 11.93 -15.38
N GLY A 412 15.43 11.31 -14.67
CA GLY A 412 15.65 10.07 -13.92
C GLY A 412 15.84 10.28 -12.43
N ALA A 413 16.60 9.43 -11.78
CA ALA A 413 16.95 9.52 -10.36
C ALA A 413 18.46 9.33 -10.17
N LEU A 414 19.02 10.06 -9.20
CA LEU A 414 20.44 10.07 -8.89
C LEU A 414 20.63 9.89 -7.38
N SER A 415 21.64 9.12 -7.00
CA SER A 415 22.09 9.03 -5.60
C SER A 415 23.61 9.15 -5.54
N LEU A 416 24.07 9.90 -4.55
CA LEU A 416 25.48 10.05 -4.22
C LEU A 416 25.69 9.68 -2.76
N GLN A 417 26.66 8.82 -2.49
CA GLN A 417 27.09 8.42 -1.14
C GLN A 417 28.60 8.62 -1.00
N LEU A 418 28.98 9.18 0.11
CA LEU A 418 30.37 9.38 0.52
C LEU A 418 30.63 8.53 1.76
N LEU A 419 31.70 7.75 1.74
CA LEU A 419 32.15 6.92 2.84
C LEU A 419 33.55 7.36 3.25
N ASN A 420 33.75 7.44 4.54
CA ASN A 420 35.08 7.75 5.15
C ASN A 420 35.36 6.73 6.25
N ALA A 421 36.23 5.78 5.97
CA ALA A 421 36.63 4.74 6.90
C ALA A 421 38.03 5.03 7.45
N ARG A 422 38.21 4.76 8.73
CA ARG A 422 39.49 4.87 9.41
C ARG A 422 39.73 3.60 10.23
N ASP A 423 40.84 2.97 9.98
CA ASP A 423 41.33 1.81 10.74
C ASP A 423 42.67 2.13 11.43
N ARG A 424 42.70 1.97 12.74
CA ARG A 424 43.89 2.17 13.59
C ARG A 424 44.40 0.87 14.18
N HIS A 425 44.00 -0.25 13.66
CA HIS A 425 44.39 -1.57 14.18
C HIS A 425 45.87 -1.89 13.89
N GLN A 426 46.44 -1.34 12.83
CA GLN A 426 47.82 -1.48 12.45
C GLN A 426 48.66 -0.32 13.00
N GLN A 427 50.03 -0.49 13.06
CA GLN A 427 50.94 0.56 13.50
C GLN A 427 50.81 1.84 12.66
N ASP A 428 50.50 1.70 11.37
CA ASP A 428 50.19 2.82 10.48
C ASP A 428 48.65 2.86 10.25
N PRO A 429 47.99 3.96 10.66
CA PRO A 429 46.54 4.13 10.41
C PRO A 429 46.23 4.13 8.93
N ILE A 430 45.20 3.37 8.54
CA ILE A 430 44.69 3.36 7.17
C ILE A 430 43.43 4.23 7.10
N ASP A 431 43.50 5.29 6.32
CA ASP A 431 42.32 6.14 6.00
C ASP A 431 41.82 5.81 4.59
N GLY A 432 40.57 5.34 4.49
CA GLY A 432 39.91 5.04 3.25
C GLY A 432 38.79 6.02 2.96
N ARG A 433 38.69 6.48 1.71
CA ARG A 433 37.57 7.28 1.21
C ARG A 433 37.00 6.63 -0.03
N ALA A 434 35.69 6.49 -0.07
CA ALA A 434 34.99 5.99 -1.22
C ALA A 434 33.78 6.89 -1.53
N TRP A 435 33.42 6.93 -2.78
CA TRP A 435 32.18 7.52 -3.23
C TRP A 435 31.45 6.55 -4.14
N GLN A 436 30.15 6.55 -4.01
CA GLN A 436 29.27 5.75 -4.84
C GLN A 436 28.24 6.65 -5.51
N LEU A 437 28.18 6.57 -6.83
CA LEU A 437 27.20 7.27 -7.65
C LEU A 437 26.29 6.23 -8.29
N GLN A 438 24.99 6.40 -8.11
CA GLN A 438 23.98 5.54 -8.72
C GLN A 438 23.00 6.41 -9.50
N TYR A 439 22.78 6.06 -10.77
CA TYR A 439 21.83 6.73 -11.65
C TYR A 439 20.87 5.73 -12.26
N SER A 440 19.59 6.10 -12.32
CA SER A 440 18.52 5.29 -12.91
C SER A 440 17.63 6.14 -13.79
N LYS A 441 17.37 5.68 -15.02
CA LYS A 441 16.41 6.29 -15.94
C LYS A 441 15.75 5.22 -16.80
N GLY A 442 14.43 5.27 -16.92
CA GLY A 442 13.65 4.49 -17.90
C GLY A 442 13.59 5.22 -19.25
N PHE A 443 13.73 4.48 -20.33
CA PHE A 443 13.58 4.99 -21.70
C PHE A 443 12.37 4.33 -22.34
N ASP A 444 11.27 5.05 -22.47
CA ASP A 444 9.98 4.53 -22.98
C ASP A 444 10.05 4.08 -24.46
N ARG A 445 11.13 4.44 -25.19
CA ARG A 445 11.33 4.12 -26.62
C ARG A 445 12.27 2.97 -26.88
N LEU A 446 12.89 2.37 -25.86
CA LEU A 446 13.92 1.33 -26.00
C LEU A 446 13.53 0.00 -25.33
N GLY A 447 12.34 -0.08 -24.76
CA GLY A 447 11.82 -1.25 -24.04
C GLY A 447 10.92 -2.12 -24.88
#